data_689a5272dd2069b585fca03becf5da7a
#
_entry.id   689a5272dd2069b585fca03becf5da7a
#
_cell.length_a   1.000
_cell.length_b   1.000
_cell.length_c   1.000
_cell.angle_alpha   90.00
_cell.angle_beta   90.00
_cell.angle_gamma   90.00
#
_symmetry.space_group_name_H-M   'P 1'
#
loop_
_entity.id
_entity.type
_entity.pdbx_description
1 polymer ?
#
loop_
_entity_poly.entity_id
_entity_poly.type
_entity_poly.pdbx_seq_one_letter_code
_entity_poly.pdbx_strand_id
1 'polypeptide(L)'
;MAIYLNNLVKVKIATAAAPTVPSIDISDHVSAVTITQTFDELEVTAMGDTAHKFAAGLQAATLTLDFFNDWATSQVMQTLNAAAGTTLAVSMITGTGSAPTTVSAANPTYQFSILVNNLTPVGNGGVADEAASSLSFTINTALTVSPTVVY
;
A
#
# COMPACT_ATOMS: atom_id res chain seq x y z
N MET A 1 -7.08 14.96 -19.73
CA MET A 1 -6.03 14.63 -18.74
C MET A 1 -6.73 14.06 -17.52
N ALA A 2 -6.43 12.81 -17.14
CA ALA A 2 -7.03 12.18 -15.97
C ALA A 2 -6.06 12.38 -14.78
N ILE A 3 -6.40 13.32 -13.90
CA ILE A 3 -5.67 13.55 -12.66
C ILE A 3 -6.50 12.92 -11.54
N TYR A 4 -5.92 12.00 -10.76
CA TYR A 4 -6.58 11.49 -9.58
C TYR A 4 -6.27 12.36 -8.36
N LEU A 5 -7.20 12.41 -7.43
CA LEU A 5 -7.05 13.11 -6.16
C LEU A 5 -6.81 12.09 -5.06
N ASN A 6 -5.85 12.34 -4.18
CA ASN A 6 -5.52 11.42 -3.09
C ASN A 6 -6.69 11.15 -2.13
N ASN A 7 -7.60 12.07 -1.97
CA ASN A 7 -8.82 11.87 -1.17
C ASN A 7 -9.83 10.88 -1.80
N LEU A 8 -9.58 10.41 -3.01
CA LEU A 8 -10.39 9.41 -3.70
C LEU A 8 -9.75 8.02 -3.75
N VAL A 9 -8.55 7.87 -3.18
CA VAL A 9 -7.91 6.56 -3.02
C VAL A 9 -8.62 5.80 -1.92
N LYS A 10 -9.00 4.55 -2.21
CA LYS A 10 -9.57 3.64 -1.22
C LYS A 10 -8.59 2.51 -0.93
N VAL A 11 -8.55 2.10 0.33
CA VAL A 11 -7.64 1.06 0.81
C VAL A 11 -8.45 0.01 1.56
N LYS A 12 -8.27 -1.25 1.17
CA LYS A 12 -8.78 -2.41 1.90
C LYS A 12 -7.63 -3.28 2.37
N ILE A 13 -7.77 -3.82 3.56
CA ILE A 13 -6.85 -4.79 4.13
C ILE A 13 -7.58 -6.11 4.41
N ALA A 14 -6.84 -7.20 4.43
CA ALA A 14 -7.36 -8.51 4.80
C ALA A 14 -7.27 -8.72 6.32
N THR A 15 -7.99 -9.74 6.81
CA THR A 15 -7.89 -10.19 8.21
C THR A 15 -6.74 -11.17 8.42
N ALA A 16 -6.14 -11.68 7.35
CA ALA A 16 -5.05 -12.66 7.36
C ALA A 16 -4.18 -12.53 6.12
N ALA A 17 -3.05 -13.25 6.12
CA ALA A 17 -2.13 -13.31 4.99
C ALA A 17 -2.80 -13.79 3.70
N ALA A 18 -2.20 -13.43 2.55
CA ALA A 18 -2.61 -13.95 1.25
C ALA A 18 -2.73 -15.49 1.25
N PRO A 19 -3.71 -16.09 0.56
CA PRO A 19 -4.53 -15.53 -0.52
C PRO A 19 -5.86 -14.88 -0.10
N THR A 20 -6.00 -14.46 1.13
CA THR A 20 -7.26 -13.86 1.63
C THR A 20 -7.56 -12.56 0.89
N VAL A 21 -8.79 -12.44 0.39
CA VAL A 21 -9.24 -11.22 -0.29
C VAL A 21 -9.40 -10.09 0.73
N PRO A 22 -8.82 -8.91 0.51
CA PRO A 22 -9.01 -7.76 1.38
C PRO A 22 -10.48 -7.37 1.47
N SER A 23 -11.02 -7.34 2.68
CA SER A 23 -12.46 -7.11 2.94
C SER A 23 -12.73 -5.96 3.90
N ILE A 24 -11.71 -5.54 4.68
CA ILE A 24 -11.85 -4.45 5.64
C ILE A 24 -11.49 -3.15 4.94
N ASP A 25 -12.46 -2.27 4.74
CA ASP A 25 -12.26 -0.92 4.20
C ASP A 25 -11.77 0.00 5.34
N ILE A 26 -10.57 0.55 5.17
CA ILE A 26 -9.94 1.46 6.14
C ILE A 26 -9.81 2.88 5.59
N SER A 27 -10.44 3.16 4.47
CA SER A 27 -10.25 4.42 3.72
C SER A 27 -10.68 5.66 4.52
N ASP A 28 -11.62 5.52 5.43
CA ASP A 28 -12.13 6.58 6.29
C ASP A 28 -11.16 6.96 7.44
N HIS A 29 -10.19 6.09 7.73
CA HIS A 29 -9.16 6.33 8.75
C HIS A 29 -7.79 6.67 8.15
N VAL A 30 -7.60 6.50 6.84
CA VAL A 30 -6.33 6.78 6.17
C VAL A 30 -6.30 8.21 5.68
N SER A 31 -5.34 9.00 6.18
CA SER A 31 -5.15 10.39 5.79
C SER A 31 -4.21 10.56 4.60
N ALA A 32 -3.23 9.65 4.45
CA ALA A 32 -2.35 9.62 3.29
C ALA A 32 -1.85 8.20 3.00
N VAL A 33 -1.61 7.92 1.73
CA VAL A 33 -1.06 6.66 1.26
C VAL A 33 -0.05 6.88 0.14
N THR A 34 1.09 6.22 0.26
CA THR A 34 2.16 6.29 -0.75
C THR A 34 2.70 4.89 -1.01
N ILE A 35 2.77 4.52 -2.29
CA ILE A 35 3.49 3.33 -2.74
C ILE A 35 4.74 3.79 -3.48
N THR A 36 5.89 3.31 -3.05
CA THR A 36 7.16 3.50 -3.74
C THR A 36 7.65 2.17 -4.28
N GLN A 37 7.97 2.13 -5.55
CA GLN A 37 8.46 0.96 -6.24
C GLN A 37 9.83 1.27 -6.86
N THR A 38 10.80 0.41 -6.64
CA THR A 38 12.14 0.49 -7.19
C THR A 38 12.54 -0.85 -7.79
N PHE A 39 13.46 -0.83 -8.73
CA PHE A 39 14.09 -2.02 -9.28
C PHE A 39 15.58 -1.91 -9.07
N ASP A 40 16.22 -3.03 -8.76
CA ASP A 40 17.68 -3.08 -8.71
C ASP A 40 18.25 -2.81 -10.11
N GLU A 41 19.35 -2.08 -10.17
CA GLU A 41 20.11 -1.86 -11.39
C GLU A 41 21.26 -2.85 -11.47
N LEU A 42 21.24 -3.69 -12.50
CA LEU A 42 22.32 -4.64 -12.79
C LEU A 42 23.14 -4.13 -13.96
N GLU A 43 24.44 -3.85 -13.74
CA GLU A 43 25.33 -3.46 -14.81
C GLU A 43 25.62 -4.67 -15.73
N VAL A 44 25.38 -4.50 -17.02
CA VAL A 44 25.59 -5.49 -18.08
C VAL A 44 26.51 -4.98 -19.18
N THR A 45 27.37 -4.03 -18.83
CA THR A 45 28.37 -3.45 -19.74
C THR A 45 29.38 -4.50 -20.17
N ALA A 46 29.60 -4.66 -21.47
CA ALA A 46 30.57 -5.57 -22.05
C ALA A 46 31.78 -4.83 -22.63
N MET A 47 32.89 -5.55 -22.84
CA MET A 47 34.05 -5.02 -23.56
C MET A 47 33.63 -4.61 -24.98
N GLY A 48 33.95 -3.37 -25.34
CA GLY A 48 33.53 -2.79 -26.62
C GLY A 48 32.31 -1.89 -26.56
N ASP A 49 31.59 -1.85 -25.45
CA ASP A 49 30.54 -0.85 -25.23
C ASP A 49 31.15 0.55 -25.04
N THR A 50 30.50 1.56 -25.60
CA THR A 50 30.93 2.96 -25.49
C THR A 50 30.28 3.70 -24.33
N ALA A 51 29.33 3.05 -23.61
CA ALA A 51 28.62 3.59 -22.47
C ALA A 51 28.21 2.46 -21.52
N HIS A 52 27.97 2.80 -20.25
CA HIS A 52 27.42 1.85 -19.27
C HIS A 52 26.01 1.41 -19.69
N LYS A 53 25.74 0.12 -19.56
CA LYS A 53 24.44 -0.50 -19.81
C LYS A 53 23.93 -1.15 -18.53
N PHE A 54 22.66 -0.92 -18.22
CA PHE A 54 21.99 -1.47 -17.04
C PHE A 54 20.77 -2.27 -17.44
N ALA A 55 20.51 -3.35 -16.73
CA ALA A 55 19.29 -4.14 -16.79
C ALA A 55 18.55 -4.01 -15.46
N ALA A 56 17.24 -4.09 -15.51
CA ALA A 56 16.41 -4.11 -14.30
C ALA A 56 16.57 -5.46 -13.58
N GLY A 57 16.83 -5.40 -12.29
CA GLY A 57 16.89 -6.55 -11.39
C GLY A 57 15.58 -6.80 -10.67
N LEU A 58 15.68 -7.20 -9.40
CA LEU A 58 14.51 -7.49 -8.57
C LEU A 58 13.76 -6.21 -8.19
N GLN A 59 12.44 -6.35 -8.09
CA GLN A 59 11.56 -5.30 -7.59
C GLN A 59 11.61 -5.24 -6.07
N ALA A 60 11.77 -4.02 -5.54
CA ALA A 60 11.52 -3.70 -4.15
C ALA A 60 10.42 -2.64 -4.07
N ALA A 61 9.50 -2.79 -3.13
CA ALA A 61 8.44 -1.82 -2.95
C ALA A 61 8.08 -1.62 -1.48
N THR A 62 7.64 -0.42 -1.14
CA THR A 62 7.19 -0.03 0.19
C THR A 62 5.84 0.66 0.12
N LEU A 63 5.00 0.39 1.13
CA LEU A 63 3.76 1.08 1.37
C LEU A 63 3.92 1.97 2.60
N THR A 64 3.69 3.25 2.47
CA THR A 64 3.59 4.18 3.61
C THR A 64 2.13 4.56 3.80
N LEU A 65 1.63 4.36 5.01
CA LEU A 65 0.27 4.72 5.43
C LEU A 65 0.34 5.70 6.58
N ASP A 66 -0.37 6.80 6.43
CA ASP A 66 -0.69 7.73 7.50
C ASP A 66 -2.16 7.56 7.85
N PHE A 67 -2.46 7.23 9.08
CA PHE A 67 -3.82 6.92 9.50
C PHE A 67 -4.10 7.32 10.96
N PHE A 68 -5.38 7.48 11.26
CA PHE A 68 -5.87 7.68 12.64
C PHE A 68 -5.99 6.33 13.33
N ASN A 69 -5.48 6.26 14.56
CA ASN A 69 -5.48 5.04 15.35
C ASN A 69 -6.90 4.71 15.82
N ASP A 70 -7.48 3.65 15.30
CA ASP A 70 -8.76 3.10 15.74
C ASP A 70 -8.60 1.64 16.15
N TRP A 71 -9.01 1.33 17.39
CA TRP A 71 -8.96 0.02 18.00
C TRP A 71 -10.31 -0.72 17.98
N ALA A 72 -11.34 -0.13 17.39
CA ALA A 72 -12.62 -0.81 17.25
C ALA A 72 -12.49 -2.08 16.40
N THR A 73 -13.45 -2.95 16.51
CA THR A 73 -13.48 -4.23 15.76
C THR A 73 -13.43 -3.98 14.26
N SER A 74 -12.51 -4.65 13.59
CA SER A 74 -12.27 -4.53 12.14
C SER A 74 -11.79 -3.16 11.70
N GLN A 75 -11.15 -2.39 12.59
CA GLN A 75 -10.51 -1.13 12.26
C GLN A 75 -9.00 -1.27 12.10
N VAL A 76 -8.33 -0.19 11.69
CA VAL A 76 -6.94 -0.19 11.20
C VAL A 76 -5.98 -0.79 12.22
N MET A 77 -5.93 -0.21 13.43
CA MET A 77 -4.93 -0.61 14.42
C MET A 77 -5.18 -2.01 14.97
N GLN A 78 -6.44 -2.38 15.21
CA GLN A 78 -6.79 -3.73 15.66
C GLN A 78 -6.35 -4.79 14.63
N THR A 79 -6.63 -4.53 13.34
CA THR A 79 -6.30 -5.48 12.26
C THR A 79 -4.79 -5.59 12.06
N LEU A 80 -4.07 -4.47 12.05
CA LEU A 80 -2.62 -4.47 11.93
C LEU A 80 -1.95 -5.16 13.13
N ASN A 81 -2.44 -4.91 14.34
CA ASN A 81 -1.90 -5.54 15.54
C ASN A 81 -2.14 -7.07 15.56
N ALA A 82 -3.29 -7.52 15.07
CA ALA A 82 -3.58 -8.95 14.94
C ALA A 82 -2.69 -9.64 13.90
N ALA A 83 -2.24 -8.90 12.88
CA ALA A 83 -1.35 -9.38 11.83
C ALA A 83 0.15 -9.11 12.11
N ALA A 84 0.49 -8.62 13.30
CA ALA A 84 1.87 -8.28 13.66
C ALA A 84 2.83 -9.47 13.47
N GLY A 85 3.95 -9.23 12.78
CA GLY A 85 4.93 -10.26 12.45
C GLY A 85 4.54 -11.19 11.29
N THR A 86 3.40 -10.96 10.65
CA THR A 86 2.93 -11.76 9.50
C THR A 86 2.77 -10.90 8.25
N THR A 87 2.37 -11.54 7.14
CA THR A 87 1.99 -10.84 5.92
C THR A 87 0.50 -10.58 5.87
N LEU A 88 0.11 -9.41 5.38
CA LEU A 88 -1.27 -8.99 5.24
C LEU A 88 -1.54 -8.60 3.78
N ALA A 89 -2.62 -9.11 3.19
CA ALA A 89 -3.01 -8.72 1.85
C ALA A 89 -3.69 -7.34 1.86
N VAL A 90 -3.33 -6.52 0.87
CA VAL A 90 -3.82 -5.16 0.70
C VAL A 90 -4.34 -4.98 -0.73
N SER A 91 -5.47 -4.33 -0.87
CA SER A 91 -6.00 -3.88 -2.14
C SER A 91 -6.28 -2.39 -2.08
N MET A 92 -5.86 -1.68 -3.11
CA MET A 92 -6.08 -0.24 -3.22
C MET A 92 -6.67 0.07 -4.59
N ILE A 93 -7.53 1.06 -4.64
CA ILE A 93 -8.04 1.60 -5.91
C ILE A 93 -7.81 3.10 -5.95
N THR A 94 -7.29 3.58 -7.09
CA THR A 94 -7.17 5.01 -7.35
C THR A 94 -8.40 5.50 -8.10
N GLY A 95 -8.78 6.74 -7.90
CA GLY A 95 -9.97 7.30 -8.55
C GLY A 95 -9.74 8.61 -9.25
N THR A 96 -10.43 8.79 -10.36
CA THR A 96 -10.58 10.07 -11.04
C THR A 96 -12.04 10.51 -10.93
N GLY A 97 -12.30 11.66 -10.31
CA GLY A 97 -13.65 12.19 -10.15
C GLY A 97 -14.35 11.71 -8.87
N SER A 98 -15.52 11.09 -8.98
CA SER A 98 -16.25 10.53 -7.83
C SER A 98 -15.53 9.33 -7.23
N ALA A 99 -15.79 9.05 -5.93
CA ALA A 99 -15.17 7.93 -5.22
C ALA A 99 -15.17 6.65 -6.06
N PRO A 100 -14.00 6.03 -6.30
CA PRO A 100 -13.90 4.92 -7.22
C PRO A 100 -14.57 3.68 -6.63
N THR A 101 -15.56 3.16 -7.31
CA THR A 101 -16.20 1.89 -7.00
C THR A 101 -16.04 0.88 -8.13
N THR A 102 -15.68 1.37 -9.31
CA THR A 102 -15.53 0.54 -10.51
C THR A 102 -14.09 0.56 -11.00
N VAL A 103 -13.50 -0.60 -11.09
CA VAL A 103 -12.15 -0.80 -11.61
C VAL A 103 -12.15 -0.58 -13.12
N SER A 104 -11.19 0.18 -13.61
CA SER A 104 -11.01 0.48 -15.03
C SER A 104 -9.56 0.89 -15.31
N ALA A 105 -9.23 1.10 -16.58
CA ALA A 105 -7.91 1.62 -16.95
C ALA A 105 -7.60 3.01 -16.35
N ALA A 106 -8.63 3.81 -16.07
CA ALA A 106 -8.50 5.11 -15.42
C ALA A 106 -8.47 5.00 -13.87
N ASN A 107 -9.01 3.92 -13.33
CA ASN A 107 -9.06 3.61 -11.89
C ASN A 107 -8.51 2.19 -11.66
N PRO A 108 -7.21 1.96 -11.81
CA PRO A 108 -6.63 0.64 -11.64
C PRO A 108 -6.64 0.23 -10.16
N THR A 109 -6.73 -1.08 -9.94
CA THR A 109 -6.54 -1.68 -8.62
C THR A 109 -5.08 -2.08 -8.44
N TYR A 110 -4.54 -1.80 -7.27
CA TYR A 110 -3.22 -2.24 -6.82
C TYR A 110 -3.41 -3.35 -5.80
N GLN A 111 -2.82 -4.50 -6.05
CA GLN A 111 -2.90 -5.66 -5.16
C GLN A 111 -1.51 -6.15 -4.80
N PHE A 112 -1.28 -6.36 -3.51
CA PHE A 112 0.00 -6.79 -2.96
C PHE A 112 -0.16 -7.30 -1.53
N SER A 113 0.90 -7.85 -0.97
CA SER A 113 0.96 -8.20 0.46
C SER A 113 2.07 -7.41 1.14
N ILE A 114 1.79 -6.90 2.32
CA ILE A 114 2.74 -6.19 3.16
C ILE A 114 3.22 -7.08 4.30
N LEU A 115 4.46 -6.88 4.73
CA LEU A 115 4.96 -7.46 5.97
C LEU A 115 4.68 -6.48 7.12
N VAL A 116 3.87 -6.91 8.08
CA VAL A 116 3.52 -6.09 9.25
C VAL A 116 4.61 -6.23 10.32
N ASN A 117 5.72 -5.56 10.11
CA ASN A 117 6.91 -5.61 10.98
C ASN A 117 7.16 -4.29 11.74
N ASN A 118 6.29 -3.31 11.56
CA ASN A 118 6.42 -1.99 12.17
C ASN A 118 5.06 -1.50 12.65
N LEU A 119 4.90 -1.33 13.95
CA LEU A 119 3.67 -0.83 14.57
C LEU A 119 4.01 0.17 15.67
N THR A 120 3.21 1.21 15.76
CA THR A 120 3.23 2.17 16.86
C THR A 120 1.83 2.21 17.50
N PRO A 121 1.50 1.22 18.34
CA PRO A 121 0.14 1.06 18.87
C PRO A 121 -0.25 2.16 19.87
N VAL A 122 0.75 2.81 20.45
CA VAL A 122 0.57 3.97 21.36
C VAL A 122 1.63 5.00 21.01
N GLY A 123 1.22 6.20 20.68
CA GLY A 123 2.16 7.30 20.41
C GLY A 123 1.51 8.46 19.66
N ASN A 124 2.23 9.56 19.60
CA ASN A 124 1.96 10.76 18.82
C ASN A 124 0.56 11.37 18.97
N GLY A 125 0.37 12.06 20.06
CA GLY A 125 -0.75 12.97 20.26
C GLY A 125 -0.64 13.58 21.65
N GLY A 126 -0.85 14.89 21.75
CA GLY A 126 -1.08 15.56 23.02
C GLY A 126 -2.46 15.19 23.56
N VAL A 127 -2.78 15.65 24.76
CA VAL A 127 -4.07 15.38 25.43
C VAL A 127 -5.28 15.88 24.62
N ALA A 128 -5.06 16.80 23.71
CA ALA A 128 -6.10 17.41 22.85
C ALA A 128 -5.99 17.03 21.37
N ASP A 129 -5.06 16.14 21.01
CA ASP A 129 -4.80 15.77 19.62
C ASP A 129 -5.32 14.37 19.31
N GLU A 130 -5.71 14.15 18.06
CA GLU A 130 -6.05 12.80 17.56
C GLU A 130 -4.80 11.92 17.51
N ALA A 131 -4.94 10.67 17.92
CA ALA A 131 -3.87 9.69 17.80
C ALA A 131 -3.71 9.27 16.34
N ALA A 132 -2.63 9.70 15.70
CA ALA A 132 -2.30 9.35 14.32
C ALA A 132 -0.98 8.58 14.28
N SER A 133 -0.83 7.71 13.29
CA SER A 133 0.40 6.95 13.03
C SER A 133 0.81 7.08 11.57
N SER A 134 2.12 7.21 11.34
CA SER A 134 2.73 7.12 10.01
C SER A 134 3.65 5.91 9.98
N LEU A 135 3.29 4.89 9.22
CA LEU A 135 4.00 3.62 9.20
C LEU A 135 4.38 3.23 7.77
N SER A 136 5.60 2.72 7.62
CA SER A 136 6.08 2.16 6.35
C SER A 136 6.23 0.65 6.46
N PHE A 137 5.63 -0.06 5.50
CA PHE A 137 5.64 -1.51 5.41
C PHE A 137 6.35 -1.95 4.14
N THR A 138 7.15 -3.00 4.24
CA THR A 138 7.73 -3.66 3.06
C THR A 138 6.63 -4.43 2.31
N ILE A 139 6.52 -4.20 1.00
CA ILE A 139 5.68 -5.01 0.13
C ILE A 139 6.42 -6.31 -0.16
N ASN A 140 5.82 -7.43 0.25
CA ASN A 140 6.45 -8.76 0.22
C ASN A 140 6.04 -9.62 -0.98
N THR A 141 5.35 -9.03 -1.93
CA THR A 141 4.97 -9.66 -3.22
C THR A 141 5.20 -8.69 -4.35
N ALA A 142 5.21 -9.17 -5.59
CA ALA A 142 5.19 -8.26 -6.73
C ALA A 142 3.95 -7.35 -6.67
N LEU A 143 4.14 -6.06 -6.94
CA LEU A 143 3.04 -5.11 -7.02
C LEU A 143 2.26 -5.39 -8.31
N THR A 144 1.01 -5.82 -8.17
CA THR A 144 0.12 -6.08 -9.30
C THR A 144 -0.79 -4.88 -9.52
N VAL A 145 -0.76 -4.33 -10.74
CA VAL A 145 -1.66 -3.26 -11.18
C VAL A 145 -2.62 -3.84 -12.20
N SER A 146 -3.91 -3.78 -11.92
CA SER A 146 -4.92 -4.36 -12.80
C SER A 146 -6.06 -3.39 -13.09
N PRO A 147 -6.44 -3.24 -14.36
CA PRO A 147 -7.62 -2.49 -14.75
C PRO A 147 -8.92 -3.31 -14.70
N THR A 148 -8.85 -4.58 -14.33
CA THR A 148 -9.99 -5.52 -14.43
C THR A 148 -10.24 -6.33 -13.17
N VAL A 149 -9.27 -6.46 -12.27
CA VAL A 149 -9.44 -7.21 -11.02
C VAL A 149 -10.26 -6.38 -10.03
N VAL A 150 -11.28 -7.00 -9.46
CA VAL A 150 -12.21 -6.35 -8.51
C VAL A 150 -11.46 -5.89 -7.26
N TYR A 151 -11.81 -4.67 -6.85
CA TYR A 151 -11.34 -4.05 -5.60
C TYR A 151 -12.10 -4.59 -4.41
#